data_e42191e08b2f9100fb56abfa5affe547
#
_entry.id   e42191e08b2f9100fb56abfa5affe547
#
_cell.length_a   1.000
_cell.length_b   1.000
_cell.length_c   1.000
_cell.angle_alpha   90.00
_cell.angle_beta   90.00
_cell.angle_gamma   90.00
#
_symmetry.space_group_name_H-M   'P 1'
#
loop_
_entity.id
_entity.type
_entity.pdbx_description
1 polymer ?
#
loop_
_entity_poly.entity_id
_entity_poly.type
_entity_poly.pdbx_seq_one_letter_code
_entity_poly.pdbx_strand_id
1 'polypeptide(L)'
;RLSESGLYSVLLLEAGPESRRNPFVNTPLGFLQLMFSRRFNWQFYTEPQRHMYGRSLFQPRGKMLGGSSGINAQVYIRGHARDYDEWARQGCHGWSYAEVLPYFRKSEHYEPETVPGTAVFHGKDGPLNVAERRYTNPLSAAFVEAGVQAGHRRNRDFNGPEQEGVGYYYTYQKDGSRFSLSLI
;
A
#
# COMPACT_ATOMS: atom_id res chain seq x y z
N ARG A 1 15.58 -9.85 -3.00
CA ARG A 1 16.50 -8.88 -3.60
C ARG A 1 17.90 -8.96 -2.96
N LEU A 2 18.02 -8.93 -1.63
CA LEU A 2 19.32 -8.95 -0.96
C LEU A 2 20.15 -10.21 -1.25
N SER A 3 19.48 -11.36 -1.44
CA SER A 3 20.12 -12.64 -1.77
C SER A 3 20.13 -12.97 -3.27
N GLU A 4 19.56 -12.10 -4.12
CA GLU A 4 19.34 -12.35 -5.56
C GLU A 4 20.65 -12.58 -6.33
N SER A 5 21.72 -11.89 -5.94
CA SER A 5 23.04 -12.05 -6.58
C SER A 5 23.76 -13.36 -6.20
N GLY A 6 23.31 -14.08 -5.18
CA GLY A 6 24.01 -15.23 -4.60
C GLY A 6 25.32 -14.92 -3.88
N LEU A 7 25.72 -13.64 -3.81
CA LEU A 7 26.97 -13.21 -3.17
C LEU A 7 26.87 -13.12 -1.64
N TYR A 8 25.65 -13.03 -1.11
CA TYR A 8 25.41 -12.83 0.31
C TYR A 8 24.44 -13.87 0.87
N SER A 9 24.72 -14.34 2.07
CA SER A 9 23.77 -15.09 2.89
C SER A 9 22.92 -14.10 3.68
N VAL A 10 21.59 -14.26 3.64
CA VAL A 10 20.66 -13.36 4.32
C VAL A 10 19.86 -14.13 5.36
N LEU A 11 19.95 -13.71 6.62
CA LEU A 11 19.09 -14.19 7.71
C LEU A 11 17.98 -13.19 7.98
N LEU A 12 16.72 -13.63 7.83
CA LEU A 12 15.53 -12.84 8.17
C LEU A 12 15.02 -13.29 9.54
N LEU A 13 15.00 -12.37 10.51
CA LEU A 13 14.44 -12.61 11.85
C LEU A 13 13.05 -11.99 11.93
N GLU A 14 12.06 -12.79 12.31
CA GLU A 14 10.67 -12.37 12.50
C GLU A 14 10.19 -12.80 13.91
N ALA A 15 9.59 -11.86 14.65
CA ALA A 15 9.09 -12.11 16.00
C ALA A 15 7.68 -12.74 16.01
N GLY A 16 6.96 -12.62 14.92
CA GLY A 16 5.60 -13.10 14.80
C GLY A 16 5.48 -14.54 14.32
N PRO A 17 4.28 -15.13 14.41
CA PRO A 17 4.04 -16.49 13.96
C PRO A 17 3.93 -16.60 12.44
N GLU A 18 3.99 -17.84 11.95
CA GLU A 18 3.66 -18.16 10.56
C GLU A 18 2.23 -17.70 10.22
N SER A 19 2.08 -17.01 9.11
CA SER A 19 0.84 -16.34 8.71
C SER A 19 0.27 -16.79 7.35
N ARG A 20 1.05 -17.46 6.50
CA ARG A 20 0.65 -17.81 5.13
C ARG A 20 -0.64 -18.64 5.04
N ARG A 21 -0.88 -19.53 6.02
CA ARG A 21 -2.07 -20.38 6.07
C ARG A 21 -3.18 -19.81 6.95
N ASN A 22 -3.03 -18.58 7.44
CA ASN A 22 -4.04 -17.97 8.30
C ASN A 22 -5.16 -17.37 7.44
N PRO A 23 -6.42 -17.87 7.55
CA PRO A 23 -7.53 -17.38 6.74
C PRO A 23 -7.83 -15.90 6.96
N PHE A 24 -7.62 -15.36 8.16
CA PHE A 24 -7.83 -13.93 8.43
C PHE A 24 -6.77 -13.05 7.77
N VAL A 25 -5.53 -13.55 7.59
CA VAL A 25 -4.49 -12.83 6.84
C VAL A 25 -4.83 -12.83 5.35
N ASN A 26 -5.29 -13.96 4.81
CA ASN A 26 -5.58 -14.10 3.38
C ASN A 26 -6.89 -13.41 2.96
N THR A 27 -7.86 -13.31 3.88
CA THR A 27 -9.13 -12.63 3.60
C THR A 27 -8.99 -11.12 3.74
N PRO A 28 -9.37 -10.31 2.74
CA PRO A 28 -9.25 -8.85 2.80
C PRO A 28 -9.83 -8.21 4.05
N LEU A 29 -11.05 -8.57 4.45
CA LEU A 29 -11.69 -8.04 5.66
C LEU A 29 -11.11 -8.57 6.98
N GLY A 30 -10.28 -9.59 6.94
CA GLY A 30 -9.63 -10.17 8.12
C GLY A 30 -8.74 -9.19 8.89
N PHE A 31 -8.32 -8.09 8.24
CA PHE A 31 -7.52 -7.05 8.90
C PHE A 31 -8.21 -6.45 10.13
N LEU A 32 -9.54 -6.33 10.13
CA LEU A 32 -10.30 -5.81 11.26
C LEU A 32 -10.07 -6.62 12.53
N GLN A 33 -10.01 -7.96 12.42
CA GLN A 33 -9.72 -8.83 13.54
C GLN A 33 -8.23 -8.84 13.89
N LEU A 34 -7.36 -8.82 12.89
CA LEU A 34 -5.91 -8.88 13.08
C LEU A 34 -5.37 -7.61 13.74
N MET A 35 -5.97 -6.44 13.49
CA MET A 35 -5.59 -5.17 14.12
C MET A 35 -5.64 -5.23 15.65
N PHE A 36 -6.54 -6.03 16.24
CA PHE A 36 -6.67 -6.17 17.70
C PHE A 36 -6.04 -7.45 18.25
N SER A 37 -5.40 -8.25 17.40
CA SER A 37 -4.76 -9.51 17.83
C SER A 37 -3.35 -9.27 18.36
N ARG A 38 -3.10 -9.50 19.65
CA ARG A 38 -1.76 -9.44 20.25
C ARG A 38 -0.77 -10.44 19.62
N ARG A 39 -1.26 -11.48 18.97
CA ARG A 39 -0.43 -12.49 18.29
C ARG A 39 0.14 -11.96 16.98
N PHE A 40 -0.65 -11.17 16.23
CA PHE A 40 -0.32 -10.70 14.88
C PHE A 40 -0.06 -9.19 14.79
N ASN A 41 -0.16 -8.47 15.90
CA ASN A 41 0.02 -7.03 15.98
C ASN A 41 0.80 -6.67 17.25
N TRP A 42 1.78 -5.79 17.11
CA TRP A 42 2.56 -5.23 18.21
C TRP A 42 1.73 -4.36 19.15
N GLN A 43 0.62 -3.80 18.66
CA GLN A 43 -0.29 -2.93 19.42
C GLN A 43 0.41 -1.75 20.09
N PHE A 44 1.27 -1.05 19.38
CA PHE A 44 1.91 0.13 19.91
C PHE A 44 0.93 1.28 20.14
N TYR A 45 1.28 2.16 21.05
CA TYR A 45 0.61 3.41 21.30
C TYR A 45 1.64 4.54 21.29
N THR A 46 1.23 5.73 20.86
CA THR A 46 2.07 6.91 20.98
C THR A 46 2.17 7.35 22.43
N GLU A 47 3.22 8.07 22.76
CA GLU A 47 3.20 8.91 23.96
C GLU A 47 2.03 9.90 23.88
N PRO A 48 1.51 10.39 25.03
CA PRO A 48 0.44 11.36 25.05
C PRO A 48 0.80 12.62 24.22
N GLN A 49 -0.03 12.96 23.24
CA GLN A 49 0.22 14.05 22.31
C GLN A 49 -0.40 15.36 22.83
N ARG A 50 0.44 16.32 23.22
CA ARG A 50 0.00 17.60 23.81
C ARG A 50 -1.03 18.33 22.94
N HIS A 51 -0.78 18.41 21.62
CA HIS A 51 -1.65 19.11 20.68
C HIS A 51 -2.88 18.31 20.24
N MET A 52 -3.07 17.12 20.80
CA MET A 52 -4.22 16.24 20.60
C MET A 52 -4.95 15.96 21.92
N TYR A 53 -5.01 16.95 22.80
CA TYR A 53 -5.65 16.85 24.12
C TYR A 53 -5.09 15.74 25.02
N GLY A 54 -3.79 15.49 24.95
CA GLY A 54 -3.13 14.46 25.76
C GLY A 54 -3.47 13.00 25.34
N ARG A 55 -4.07 12.80 24.19
CA ARG A 55 -4.44 11.45 23.72
C ARG A 55 -3.23 10.63 23.31
N SER A 56 -3.22 9.36 23.69
CA SER A 56 -2.36 8.33 23.09
C SER A 56 -3.11 7.65 21.94
N LEU A 57 -2.44 7.55 20.79
CA LEU A 57 -3.02 7.00 19.57
C LEU A 57 -2.55 5.57 19.36
N PHE A 58 -3.48 4.69 19.03
CA PHE A 58 -3.19 3.32 18.65
C PHE A 58 -2.44 3.26 17.32
N GLN A 59 -1.30 2.58 17.31
CA GLN A 59 -0.40 2.44 16.16
C GLN A 59 -0.22 0.95 15.81
N PRO A 60 -1.15 0.35 15.06
CA PRO A 60 -1.05 -1.05 14.68
C PRO A 60 0.19 -1.28 13.80
N ARG A 61 0.94 -2.34 14.10
CA ARG A 61 2.07 -2.84 13.30
C ARG A 61 2.01 -4.35 13.24
N GLY A 62 2.07 -4.91 12.04
CA GLY A 62 2.04 -6.35 11.85
C GLY A 62 3.25 -7.04 12.48
N LYS A 63 2.97 -8.16 13.14
CA LYS A 63 3.92 -9.04 13.81
C LYS A 63 3.84 -10.41 13.15
N MET A 64 4.40 -10.54 11.97
CA MET A 64 4.42 -11.73 11.12
C MET A 64 5.32 -11.49 9.91
N LEU A 65 5.69 -12.53 9.18
CA LEU A 65 6.34 -12.37 7.87
C LEU A 65 5.49 -11.49 6.96
N GLY A 66 6.12 -10.50 6.32
CA GLY A 66 5.45 -9.46 5.56
C GLY A 66 4.96 -8.28 6.41
N GLY A 67 5.06 -8.35 7.75
CA GLY A 67 4.77 -7.24 8.66
C GLY A 67 3.37 -6.66 8.47
N SER A 68 3.29 -5.34 8.38
CA SER A 68 2.01 -4.63 8.25
C SER A 68 1.27 -4.86 6.94
N SER A 69 1.91 -5.44 5.90
CA SER A 69 1.20 -5.86 4.70
C SER A 69 0.17 -6.97 4.98
N GLY A 70 0.37 -7.75 6.06
CA GLY A 70 -0.56 -8.78 6.52
C GLY A 70 -1.80 -8.23 7.26
N ILE A 71 -1.76 -7.00 7.76
CA ILE A 71 -2.84 -6.40 8.57
C ILE A 71 -3.35 -5.05 8.05
N ASN A 72 -2.83 -4.54 6.94
CA ASN A 72 -3.28 -3.27 6.36
C ASN A 72 -4.62 -3.41 5.58
N ALA A 73 -5.19 -2.29 5.16
CA ALA A 73 -6.40 -2.26 4.34
C ALA A 73 -6.15 -2.49 2.84
N GLN A 74 -4.92 -2.87 2.45
CA GLN A 74 -4.52 -3.24 1.09
C GLN A 74 -4.61 -2.12 0.03
N VAL A 75 -4.77 -0.88 0.43
CA VAL A 75 -4.79 0.23 -0.52
C VAL A 75 -3.41 0.40 -1.16
N TYR A 76 -3.35 0.38 -2.50
CA TYR A 76 -2.14 0.69 -3.25
C TYR A 76 -2.14 2.15 -3.68
N ILE A 77 -1.31 2.95 -3.04
CA ILE A 77 -1.07 4.35 -3.39
C ILE A 77 0.37 4.72 -3.08
N ARG A 78 0.99 5.48 -3.94
CA ARG A 78 2.32 6.07 -3.76
C ARG A 78 2.19 7.47 -3.15
N GLY A 79 3.29 8.01 -2.62
CA GLY A 79 3.39 9.42 -2.28
C GLY A 79 3.22 10.30 -3.52
N HIS A 80 2.82 11.55 -3.34
CA HIS A 80 2.77 12.53 -4.42
C HIS A 80 4.18 12.82 -4.95
N ALA A 81 4.32 13.07 -6.25
CA ALA A 81 5.62 13.36 -6.85
C ALA A 81 6.38 14.47 -6.11
N ARG A 82 5.66 15.52 -5.67
CA ARG A 82 6.24 16.64 -4.91
C ARG A 82 6.82 16.23 -3.55
N ASP A 83 6.33 15.18 -2.92
CA ASP A 83 6.88 14.71 -1.64
C ASP A 83 8.34 14.26 -1.82
N TYR A 84 8.60 13.49 -2.88
CA TYR A 84 9.95 13.01 -3.21
C TYR A 84 10.85 14.13 -3.71
N ASP A 85 10.33 15.02 -4.55
CA ASP A 85 11.08 16.18 -5.04
C ASP A 85 11.45 17.13 -3.89
N GLU A 86 10.58 17.24 -2.87
CA GLU A 86 10.89 17.99 -1.64
C GLU A 86 12.03 17.34 -0.85
N TRP A 87 12.03 16.01 -0.71
CA TRP A 87 13.14 15.31 -0.07
C TRP A 87 14.45 15.56 -0.79
N ALA A 88 14.47 15.49 -2.12
CA ALA A 88 15.65 15.78 -2.92
C ALA A 88 16.14 17.23 -2.69
N ARG A 89 15.23 18.22 -2.63
CA ARG A 89 15.57 19.62 -2.31
C ARG A 89 16.15 19.80 -0.92
N GLN A 90 15.72 18.98 0.04
CA GLN A 90 16.26 18.98 1.41
C GLN A 90 17.61 18.26 1.54
N GLY A 91 18.21 17.80 0.43
CA GLY A 91 19.53 17.17 0.39
C GLY A 91 19.50 15.65 0.33
N CYS A 92 18.34 15.01 0.23
CA CYS A 92 18.24 13.56 0.01
C CYS A 92 18.47 13.24 -1.48
N HIS A 93 19.73 13.31 -1.93
CA HIS A 93 20.09 13.00 -3.31
C HIS A 93 19.73 11.58 -3.70
N GLY A 94 19.18 11.38 -4.91
CA GLY A 94 18.69 10.09 -5.38
C GLY A 94 17.22 9.80 -4.98
N TRP A 95 16.53 10.78 -4.38
CA TRP A 95 15.16 10.62 -3.90
C TRP A 95 14.12 11.51 -4.60
N SER A 96 14.48 12.18 -5.70
CA SER A 96 13.47 12.86 -6.54
C SER A 96 12.49 11.85 -7.12
N TYR A 97 11.30 12.30 -7.50
CA TYR A 97 10.29 11.40 -8.07
C TYR A 97 10.79 10.66 -9.32
N ALA A 98 11.52 11.36 -10.18
CA ALA A 98 12.11 10.77 -11.37
C ALA A 98 13.11 9.63 -11.03
N GLU A 99 13.85 9.77 -9.93
CA GLU A 99 14.84 8.78 -9.49
C GLU A 99 14.19 7.59 -8.78
N VAL A 100 13.08 7.77 -8.04
CA VAL A 100 12.40 6.68 -7.32
C VAL A 100 11.36 5.95 -8.18
N LEU A 101 10.80 6.56 -9.21
CA LEU A 101 9.80 5.95 -10.09
C LEU A 101 10.25 4.60 -10.70
N PRO A 102 11.48 4.43 -11.19
CA PRO A 102 11.95 3.13 -11.68
C PRO A 102 11.86 2.00 -10.65
N TYR A 103 12.05 2.32 -9.35
CA TYR A 103 11.95 1.34 -8.27
C TYR A 103 10.50 0.99 -7.93
N PHE A 104 9.57 1.94 -7.99
CA PHE A 104 8.14 1.65 -7.90
C PHE A 104 7.71 0.69 -9.02
N ARG A 105 8.09 0.97 -10.26
CA ARG A 105 7.82 0.11 -11.41
C ARG A 105 8.47 -1.26 -11.28
N LYS A 106 9.71 -1.33 -10.80
CA LYS A 106 10.44 -2.58 -10.57
C LYS A 106 9.75 -3.49 -9.54
N SER A 107 9.07 -2.91 -8.55
CA SER A 107 8.36 -3.67 -7.52
C SER A 107 6.96 -4.11 -7.94
N GLU A 108 6.33 -3.46 -8.90
CA GLU A 108 4.93 -3.56 -9.25
C GLU A 108 4.65 -4.60 -10.34
N HIS A 109 3.64 -5.43 -10.11
CA HIS A 109 2.94 -6.18 -11.14
C HIS A 109 1.52 -5.64 -11.27
N TYR A 110 1.35 -4.69 -12.21
CA TYR A 110 0.10 -3.98 -12.41
C TYR A 110 -0.82 -4.75 -13.37
N GLU A 111 -1.89 -5.36 -12.84
CA GLU A 111 -2.88 -6.13 -13.60
C GLU A 111 -3.90 -5.27 -14.36
N PRO A 112 -4.38 -4.11 -13.81
CA PRO A 112 -5.46 -3.36 -14.43
C PRO A 112 -5.14 -2.91 -15.86
N GLU A 113 -6.18 -2.61 -16.63
CA GLU A 113 -6.01 -1.90 -17.88
C GLU A 113 -5.33 -0.55 -17.63
N THR A 114 -4.33 -0.26 -18.43
CA THR A 114 -3.60 1.00 -18.30
C THR A 114 -4.46 2.14 -18.79
N VAL A 115 -4.71 3.11 -17.93
CA VAL A 115 -5.37 4.35 -18.31
C VAL A 115 -4.52 5.05 -19.38
N PRO A 116 -5.09 5.56 -20.49
CA PRO A 116 -4.31 6.25 -21.51
C PRO A 116 -3.41 7.34 -20.91
N GLY A 117 -2.13 7.31 -21.25
CA GLY A 117 -1.13 8.26 -20.75
C GLY A 117 -0.49 7.88 -19.41
N THR A 118 -0.90 6.79 -18.75
CA THR A 118 -0.31 6.40 -17.45
C THR A 118 0.66 5.22 -17.51
N ALA A 119 0.83 4.60 -18.67
CA ALA A 119 1.69 3.40 -18.83
C ALA A 119 3.12 3.58 -18.31
N VAL A 120 3.68 4.77 -18.43
CA VAL A 120 5.03 5.09 -17.98
C VAL A 120 5.19 5.06 -16.45
N PHE A 121 4.10 5.14 -15.71
CA PHE A 121 4.10 5.12 -14.26
C PHE A 121 4.01 3.70 -13.68
N HIS A 122 3.64 2.69 -14.48
CA HIS A 122 3.37 1.34 -14.00
C HIS A 122 4.41 0.31 -14.46
N GLY A 123 4.61 -0.71 -13.62
CA GLY A 123 5.41 -1.89 -13.90
C GLY A 123 4.55 -3.14 -14.10
N LYS A 124 5.02 -4.10 -14.90
CA LYS A 124 4.31 -5.35 -15.20
C LYS A 124 5.01 -6.59 -14.65
N ASP A 125 6.30 -6.50 -14.35
CA ASP A 125 7.16 -7.66 -14.09
C ASP A 125 7.65 -7.71 -12.62
N GLY A 126 7.13 -6.82 -11.77
CA GLY A 126 7.49 -6.78 -10.36
C GLY A 126 6.78 -7.86 -9.53
N PRO A 127 7.30 -8.14 -8.34
CA PRO A 127 6.74 -9.18 -7.48
C PRO A 127 5.43 -8.79 -6.78
N LEU A 128 5.11 -7.48 -6.66
CA LEU A 128 3.97 -6.99 -5.90
C LEU A 128 2.72 -6.89 -6.80
N ASN A 129 1.75 -7.76 -6.56
CA ASN A 129 0.52 -7.77 -7.35
C ASN A 129 -0.39 -6.59 -6.99
N VAL A 130 -0.77 -5.84 -8.00
CA VAL A 130 -1.70 -4.70 -7.90
C VAL A 130 -2.88 -4.97 -8.82
N ALA A 131 -4.07 -5.01 -8.24
CA ALA A 131 -5.31 -5.34 -8.94
C ALA A 131 -6.41 -4.30 -8.70
N GLU A 132 -7.39 -4.30 -9.58
CA GLU A 132 -8.64 -3.60 -9.32
C GLU A 132 -9.46 -4.34 -8.24
N ARG A 133 -10.32 -3.58 -7.55
CA ARG A 133 -11.34 -4.16 -6.69
C ARG A 133 -12.31 -5.02 -7.51
N ARG A 134 -12.66 -6.17 -7.01
CA ARG A 134 -13.62 -7.09 -7.66
C ARG A 134 -15.09 -6.68 -7.48
N TYR A 135 -15.37 -5.84 -6.48
CA TYR A 135 -16.71 -5.37 -6.17
C TYR A 135 -16.68 -3.88 -5.86
N THR A 136 -17.67 -3.18 -6.36
CA THR A 136 -17.92 -1.77 -6.03
C THR A 136 -19.28 -1.66 -5.34
N ASN A 137 -19.28 -1.24 -4.08
CA ASN A 137 -20.52 -0.97 -3.37
C ASN A 137 -21.27 0.19 -4.06
N PRO A 138 -22.60 0.09 -4.27
CA PRO A 138 -23.39 1.17 -4.87
C PRO A 138 -23.23 2.53 -4.17
N LEU A 139 -23.10 2.55 -2.84
CA LEU A 139 -22.86 3.80 -2.10
C LEU A 139 -21.48 4.39 -2.40
N SER A 140 -20.45 3.56 -2.64
CA SER A 140 -19.15 4.06 -3.07
C SER A 140 -19.20 4.66 -4.48
N ALA A 141 -20.00 4.08 -5.36
CA ALA A 141 -20.23 4.63 -6.69
C ALA A 141 -20.96 5.98 -6.61
N ALA A 142 -22.02 6.04 -5.79
CA ALA A 142 -22.76 7.28 -5.53
C ALA A 142 -21.86 8.37 -4.91
N PHE A 143 -20.96 8.01 -3.99
CA PHE A 143 -19.99 8.95 -3.39
C PHE A 143 -19.05 9.54 -4.44
N VAL A 144 -18.49 8.70 -5.31
CA VAL A 144 -17.60 9.17 -6.39
C VAL A 144 -18.36 10.08 -7.34
N GLU A 145 -19.59 9.74 -7.69
CA GLU A 145 -20.43 10.56 -8.57
C GLU A 145 -20.80 11.90 -7.92
N ALA A 146 -21.17 11.90 -6.64
CA ALA A 146 -21.43 13.13 -5.89
C ALA A 146 -20.17 14.03 -5.83
N GLY A 147 -18.98 13.46 -5.70
CA GLY A 147 -17.72 14.20 -5.76
C GLY A 147 -17.50 14.88 -7.12
N VAL A 148 -17.84 14.18 -8.22
CA VAL A 148 -17.77 14.77 -9.57
C VAL A 148 -18.80 15.90 -9.71
N GLN A 149 -20.03 15.70 -9.24
CA GLN A 149 -21.07 16.73 -9.25
C GLN A 149 -20.69 17.95 -8.41
N ALA A 150 -19.93 17.76 -7.35
CA ALA A 150 -19.39 18.84 -6.51
C ALA A 150 -18.17 19.56 -7.15
N GLY A 151 -17.79 19.21 -8.38
CA GLY A 151 -16.72 19.84 -9.14
C GLY A 151 -15.34 19.19 -9.01
N HIS A 152 -15.21 18.06 -8.30
CA HIS A 152 -13.95 17.33 -8.24
C HIS A 152 -13.73 16.55 -9.55
N ARG A 153 -12.47 16.55 -10.02
CA ARG A 153 -12.09 15.77 -11.19
C ARG A 153 -12.18 14.27 -10.87
N ARG A 154 -12.79 13.49 -11.79
CA ARG A 154 -12.72 12.03 -11.71
C ARG A 154 -11.28 11.57 -11.98
N ASN A 155 -10.69 10.87 -11.02
CA ASN A 155 -9.37 10.27 -11.17
C ASN A 155 -9.52 8.74 -11.27
N ARG A 156 -8.99 8.15 -12.33
CA ARG A 156 -8.99 6.70 -12.57
C ARG A 156 -7.70 6.03 -12.09
N ASP A 157 -6.65 6.83 -11.88
CA ASP A 157 -5.34 6.33 -11.49
C ASP A 157 -4.59 7.35 -10.63
N PHE A 158 -4.64 7.15 -9.31
CA PHE A 158 -3.95 8.00 -8.33
C PHE A 158 -2.43 7.79 -8.30
N ASN A 159 -1.90 6.81 -9.04
CA ASN A 159 -0.47 6.56 -9.18
C ASN A 159 0.08 7.03 -10.54
N GLY A 160 -0.78 7.66 -11.35
CA GLY A 160 -0.43 8.30 -12.61
C GLY A 160 0.15 9.73 -12.42
N PRO A 161 0.04 10.59 -13.44
CA PRO A 161 0.62 11.94 -13.41
C PRO A 161 -0.10 12.89 -12.43
N GLU A 162 -1.36 12.60 -12.13
CA GLU A 162 -2.23 13.42 -11.27
C GLU A 162 -2.73 12.60 -10.08
N GLN A 163 -2.57 13.12 -8.87
CA GLN A 163 -3.03 12.45 -7.66
C GLN A 163 -4.28 13.09 -7.05
N GLU A 164 -4.70 14.25 -7.54
CA GLU A 164 -5.91 14.93 -7.08
C GLU A 164 -7.17 14.39 -7.75
N GLY A 165 -8.32 14.54 -7.06
CA GLY A 165 -9.61 14.15 -7.59
C GLY A 165 -10.38 13.15 -6.73
N VAL A 166 -11.40 12.55 -7.33
CA VAL A 166 -12.23 11.50 -6.70
C VAL A 166 -12.25 10.25 -7.57
N GLY A 167 -12.12 9.10 -6.95
CA GLY A 167 -12.05 7.82 -7.66
C GLY A 167 -11.85 6.65 -6.71
N TYR A 168 -11.35 5.56 -7.26
CA TYR A 168 -11.11 4.33 -6.51
C TYR A 168 -9.62 4.00 -6.50
N TYR A 169 -9.14 3.49 -5.38
CA TYR A 169 -7.77 2.98 -5.28
C TYR A 169 -7.66 1.56 -5.85
N TYR A 170 -6.49 1.24 -6.37
CA TYR A 170 -6.07 -0.14 -6.59
C TYR A 170 -5.71 -0.81 -5.27
N THR A 171 -5.60 -2.12 -5.29
CA THR A 171 -5.38 -2.92 -4.09
C THR A 171 -4.27 -3.94 -4.25
N TYR A 172 -3.60 -4.27 -3.15
CA TYR A 172 -2.69 -5.41 -3.05
C TYR A 172 -3.50 -6.71 -2.93
N GLN A 173 -4.07 -7.16 -4.03
CA GLN A 173 -4.84 -8.39 -4.10
C GLN A 173 -4.45 -9.21 -5.32
N LYS A 174 -4.55 -10.53 -5.19
CA LYS A 174 -4.48 -11.46 -6.30
C LYS A 174 -5.62 -12.47 -6.14
N ASP A 175 -6.40 -12.67 -7.17
CA ASP A 175 -7.55 -13.59 -7.16
C ASP A 175 -8.54 -13.35 -6.01
N GLY A 176 -8.72 -12.09 -5.58
CA GLY A 176 -9.60 -11.68 -4.48
C GLY A 176 -9.04 -11.95 -3.08
N SER A 177 -7.86 -12.52 -2.99
CA SER A 177 -7.14 -12.71 -1.74
C SER A 177 -6.14 -11.58 -1.50
N ARG A 178 -5.80 -11.32 -0.22
CA ARG A 178 -4.70 -10.41 0.15
C ARG A 178 -3.39 -10.90 -0.46
N PHE A 179 -2.67 -10.00 -1.08
CA PHE A 179 -1.31 -10.24 -1.54
C PHE A 179 -0.32 -9.59 -0.56
N SER A 180 0.07 -10.36 0.46
CA SER A 180 1.04 -9.92 1.47
C SER A 180 2.47 -10.09 0.97
N LEU A 181 3.39 -9.24 1.42
CA LEU A 181 4.82 -9.37 1.15
C LEU A 181 5.43 -10.69 1.66
N SER A 182 4.73 -11.44 2.50
CA SER A 182 5.12 -12.82 2.87
C SER A 182 4.99 -13.83 1.73
N LEU A 183 4.33 -13.46 0.62
CA LEU A 183 4.13 -14.32 -0.55
C LEU A 183 5.17 -14.06 -1.66
N ILE A 184 5.99 -13.04 -1.49
CA ILE A 184 7.09 -12.64 -2.35
C ILE A 184 8.41 -13.16 -1.78
#